data_3c7d8008caa944b62aa4429044b70585
#
_entry.id   3c7d8008caa944b62aa4429044b70585
#
_cell.length_a   1.000
_cell.length_b   1.000
_cell.length_c   1.000
_cell.angle_alpha   90.00
_cell.angle_beta   90.00
_cell.angle_gamma   90.00
#
_symmetry.space_group_name_H-M   'P 1'
#
loop_
_entity.id
_entity.type
_entity.pdbx_description
1 polymer ?
#
loop_
_entity_poly.entity_id
_entity_poly.type
_entity_poly.pdbx_seq_one_letter_code
_entity_poly.pdbx_strand_id
1 'polypeptide(L)'
;MIADTLGAFLVERSAPGVLVHPYQTVDGSRAAELTLSKAPGTLVTREGQDCLSYAVDLGIAMTCAEAVGVMDVTLEALVDYMKTRKQFGVAIASFQALRHRVADMKMSLELARSMSYYASL
;
A
#
# COMPACT_ATOMS: atom_id res chain seq x y z
N MET A 1 36.71 -2.88 -14.00
CA MET A 1 36.00 -3.30 -12.77
C MET A 1 35.20 -2.09 -12.29
N ILE A 2 33.92 -2.06 -12.55
CA ILE A 2 33.02 -1.09 -11.95
C ILE A 2 32.74 -1.66 -10.56
N ALA A 3 33.11 -0.91 -9.52
CA ALA A 3 32.84 -1.31 -8.15
C ALA A 3 31.33 -1.58 -7.98
N ASP A 4 31.00 -2.61 -7.18
CA ASP A 4 29.64 -3.02 -6.81
C ASP A 4 28.88 -1.94 -6.01
N THR A 5 28.79 -0.73 -6.55
CA THR A 5 28.04 0.37 -5.93
C THR A 5 26.80 0.65 -6.75
N LEU A 6 25.63 0.51 -6.11
CA LEU A 6 24.36 0.90 -6.68
C LEU A 6 24.26 2.43 -6.73
N GLY A 7 24.06 3.02 -7.92
CA GLY A 7 23.81 4.45 -8.07
C GLY A 7 22.35 4.73 -8.39
N ALA A 8 21.85 5.87 -7.97
CA ALA A 8 20.54 6.36 -8.40
C ALA A 8 20.71 7.32 -9.59
N PHE A 9 19.90 7.12 -10.63
CA PHE A 9 19.93 7.91 -11.86
C PHE A 9 18.55 8.47 -12.16
N LEU A 10 18.53 9.71 -12.62
CA LEU A 10 17.35 10.32 -13.22
C LEU A 10 17.36 10.09 -14.72
N VAL A 11 16.29 9.51 -15.25
CA VAL A 11 16.11 9.25 -16.68
C VAL A 11 14.85 9.96 -17.15
N GLU A 12 14.97 10.79 -18.16
CA GLU A 12 13.82 11.46 -18.76
C GLU A 12 12.93 10.45 -19.48
N ARG A 13 11.61 10.52 -19.24
CA ARG A 13 10.63 9.62 -19.87
C ARG A 13 10.68 9.64 -21.40
N SER A 14 10.98 10.81 -21.98
CA SER A 14 11.08 11.03 -23.41
C SER A 14 12.45 10.76 -24.00
N ALA A 15 13.42 10.30 -23.19
CA ALA A 15 14.78 10.05 -23.66
C ALA A 15 14.84 8.88 -24.66
N PRO A 16 15.77 8.93 -25.63
CA PRO A 16 15.99 7.82 -26.54
C PRO A 16 16.30 6.53 -25.77
N GLY A 17 15.68 5.43 -26.20
CA GLY A 17 15.86 4.12 -25.54
C GLY A 17 14.98 3.88 -24.30
N VAL A 18 14.09 4.79 -23.98
CA VAL A 18 13.05 4.60 -22.95
C VAL A 18 11.75 4.16 -23.63
N LEU A 19 11.24 2.99 -23.26
CA LEU A 19 9.95 2.51 -23.73
C LEU A 19 9.07 2.20 -22.52
N VAL A 20 7.87 2.77 -22.52
CA VAL A 20 6.89 2.63 -21.43
C VAL A 20 5.66 1.94 -21.96
N HIS A 21 5.32 0.77 -21.40
CA HIS A 21 4.10 0.02 -21.70
C HIS A 21 3.11 0.18 -20.54
N PRO A 22 2.16 1.12 -20.62
CA PRO A 22 1.18 1.33 -19.57
C PRO A 22 0.11 0.23 -19.58
N TYR A 23 -0.34 -0.16 -18.37
CA TYR A 23 -1.48 -1.06 -18.19
C TYR A 23 -2.25 -0.71 -16.91
N GLN A 24 -3.44 -1.29 -16.76
CA GLN A 24 -4.22 -1.17 -15.54
C GLN A 24 -4.07 -2.42 -14.70
N THR A 25 -3.96 -2.25 -13.39
CA THR A 25 -4.02 -3.33 -12.41
C THR A 25 -5.48 -3.71 -12.09
N VAL A 26 -5.68 -4.83 -11.39
CA VAL A 26 -7.02 -5.35 -11.06
C VAL A 26 -7.86 -4.37 -10.23
N ASP A 27 -7.20 -3.56 -9.41
CA ASP A 27 -7.81 -2.51 -8.58
C ASP A 27 -8.11 -1.20 -9.35
N GLY A 28 -7.80 -1.17 -10.66
CA GLY A 28 -7.98 0.02 -11.50
C GLY A 28 -6.85 1.03 -11.42
N SER A 29 -5.81 0.79 -10.63
CA SER A 29 -4.63 1.62 -10.57
C SER A 29 -3.83 1.58 -11.87
N ARG A 30 -2.99 2.58 -12.09
CA ARG A 30 -2.13 2.63 -13.27
C ARG A 30 -0.75 2.06 -12.94
N ALA A 31 -0.29 1.17 -13.79
CA ALA A 31 1.06 0.63 -13.75
C ALA A 31 1.68 0.68 -15.15
N ALA A 32 2.98 0.44 -15.24
CA ALA A 32 3.68 0.34 -16.51
C ALA A 32 4.89 -0.57 -16.41
N GLU A 33 5.17 -1.30 -17.49
CA GLU A 33 6.49 -1.88 -17.71
C GLU A 33 7.41 -0.84 -18.33
N LEU A 34 8.65 -0.79 -17.83
CA LEU A 34 9.67 0.12 -18.29
C LEU A 34 10.83 -0.68 -18.89
N THR A 35 11.12 -0.43 -20.17
CA THR A 35 12.30 -0.99 -20.85
C THR A 35 13.29 0.12 -21.12
N LEU A 36 14.53 -0.05 -20.64
CA LEU A 36 15.63 0.89 -20.87
C LEU A 36 16.68 0.22 -21.77
N SER A 37 16.94 0.82 -22.93
CA SER A 37 17.96 0.35 -23.87
C SER A 37 18.92 1.49 -24.18
N LYS A 38 20.09 1.50 -23.50
CA LYS A 38 21.09 2.57 -23.64
C LYS A 38 20.52 3.98 -23.42
N ALA A 39 19.49 4.10 -22.57
CA ALA A 39 18.89 5.39 -22.26
C ALA A 39 19.90 6.25 -21.48
N PRO A 40 20.06 7.54 -21.86
CA PRO A 40 20.89 8.45 -21.10
C PRO A 40 20.26 8.74 -19.74
N GLY A 41 21.08 8.78 -18.69
CA GLY A 41 20.65 9.10 -17.34
C GLY A 41 21.64 10.01 -16.65
N THR A 42 21.13 10.90 -15.81
CA THR A 42 21.94 11.77 -14.95
C THR A 42 22.13 11.13 -13.60
N LEU A 43 23.37 10.94 -13.17
CA LEU A 43 23.67 10.41 -11.83
C LEU A 43 23.19 11.40 -10.76
N VAL A 44 22.33 10.95 -9.87
CA VAL A 44 21.82 11.72 -8.72
C VAL A 44 22.72 11.48 -7.51
N THR A 45 22.97 10.23 -7.19
CA THR A 45 23.86 9.85 -6.07
C THR A 45 24.54 8.50 -6.32
N ARG A 46 25.71 8.31 -5.72
CA ARG A 46 26.41 7.02 -5.69
C ARG A 46 26.00 6.14 -4.50
N GLU A 47 25.22 6.68 -3.59
CA GLU A 47 24.68 6.01 -2.40
C GLU A 47 23.25 5.48 -2.71
N GLY A 48 23.11 4.79 -3.85
CA GLY A 48 21.83 4.32 -4.36
C GLY A 48 21.16 3.29 -3.45
N GLN A 49 21.94 2.51 -2.68
CA GLN A 49 21.41 1.55 -1.72
C GLN A 49 20.63 2.25 -0.61
N ASP A 50 21.17 3.31 -0.03
CA ASP A 50 20.53 4.06 1.05
C ASP A 50 19.27 4.78 0.53
N CYS A 51 19.38 5.36 -0.67
CA CYS A 51 18.26 6.00 -1.35
C CYS A 51 17.11 4.99 -1.62
N LEU A 52 17.43 3.78 -2.07
CA LEU A 52 16.46 2.71 -2.31
C LEU A 52 15.83 2.23 -1.01
N SER A 53 16.63 1.99 0.03
CA SER A 53 16.13 1.57 1.34
C SER A 53 15.14 2.60 1.91
N TYR A 54 15.51 3.88 1.90
CA TYR A 54 14.63 4.95 2.35
C TYR A 54 13.32 5.01 1.54
N ALA A 55 13.39 4.87 0.22
CA ALA A 55 12.19 4.90 -0.63
C ALA A 55 11.27 3.70 -0.37
N VAL A 56 11.84 2.52 -0.11
CA VAL A 56 11.08 1.31 0.24
C VAL A 56 10.42 1.46 1.60
N ASP A 57 11.14 1.93 2.62
CA ASP A 57 10.61 2.15 3.97
C ASP A 57 9.46 3.15 3.97
N LEU A 58 9.62 4.25 3.23
CA LEU A 58 8.54 5.23 3.03
C LEU A 58 7.33 4.61 2.34
N GLY A 59 7.55 3.81 1.29
CA GLY A 59 6.49 3.10 0.58
C GLY A 59 5.73 2.12 1.47
N ILE A 60 6.44 1.38 2.33
CA ILE A 60 5.85 0.46 3.32
C ILE A 60 4.99 1.24 4.32
N ALA A 61 5.51 2.33 4.89
CA ALA A 61 4.78 3.15 5.85
C ALA A 61 3.48 3.71 5.26
N MET A 62 3.53 4.22 4.03
CA MET A 62 2.35 4.73 3.31
C MET A 62 1.33 3.63 3.03
N THR A 63 1.77 2.45 2.58
CA THR A 63 0.87 1.31 2.31
C THR A 63 0.22 0.79 3.60
N CYS A 64 0.95 0.78 4.72
CA CYS A 64 0.39 0.43 6.03
C CYS A 64 -0.70 1.42 6.46
N ALA A 65 -0.47 2.71 6.27
CA ALA A 65 -1.46 3.75 6.58
C ALA A 65 -2.73 3.62 5.72
N GLU A 66 -2.58 3.35 4.43
CA GLU A 66 -3.69 3.08 3.52
C GLU A 66 -4.48 1.85 3.96
N ALA A 67 -3.80 0.75 4.29
CA ALA A 67 -4.44 -0.49 4.76
C ALA A 67 -5.27 -0.25 6.03
N VAL A 68 -4.78 0.54 6.98
CA VAL A 68 -5.53 0.93 8.19
C VAL A 68 -6.80 1.71 7.82
N GLY A 69 -6.72 2.65 6.88
CA GLY A 69 -7.88 3.40 6.40
C GLY A 69 -8.94 2.49 5.76
N VAL A 70 -8.53 1.55 4.91
CA VAL A 70 -9.43 0.57 4.27
C VAL A 70 -10.10 -0.33 5.32
N MET A 71 -9.34 -0.82 6.30
CA MET A 71 -9.89 -1.64 7.38
C MET A 71 -10.92 -0.88 8.23
N ASP A 72 -10.68 0.39 8.53
CA ASP A 72 -11.57 1.23 9.32
C ASP A 72 -12.93 1.41 8.61
N VAL A 73 -12.92 1.85 7.36
CA VAL A 73 -14.13 2.01 6.54
C VAL A 73 -14.87 0.68 6.35
N THR A 74 -14.13 -0.42 6.15
CA THR A 74 -14.74 -1.75 6.00
C THR A 74 -15.44 -2.19 7.27
N LEU A 75 -14.85 -1.94 8.43
CA LEU A 75 -15.45 -2.28 9.73
C LEU A 75 -16.70 -1.45 10.01
N GLU A 76 -16.69 -0.16 9.71
CA GLU A 76 -17.88 0.71 9.81
C GLU A 76 -19.02 0.20 8.93
N ALA A 77 -18.74 -0.08 7.66
CA ALA A 77 -19.71 -0.61 6.71
C ALA A 77 -20.28 -1.96 7.17
N LEU A 78 -19.43 -2.85 7.73
CA LEU A 78 -19.86 -4.12 8.30
C LEU A 78 -20.83 -3.92 9.47
N VAL A 79 -20.50 -3.03 10.41
CA VAL A 79 -21.35 -2.74 11.58
C VAL A 79 -22.71 -2.21 11.16
N ASP A 80 -22.75 -1.30 10.17
CA ASP A 80 -24.02 -0.73 9.68
C ASP A 80 -24.84 -1.78 8.92
N TYR A 81 -24.21 -2.63 8.13
CA TYR A 81 -24.87 -3.76 7.51
C TYR A 81 -25.49 -4.70 8.56
N MET A 82 -24.76 -5.02 9.61
CA MET A 82 -25.25 -5.90 10.69
C MET A 82 -26.45 -5.31 11.43
N LYS A 83 -26.54 -3.99 11.59
CA LYS A 83 -27.69 -3.31 12.21
C LYS A 83 -28.94 -3.35 11.32
N THR A 84 -28.76 -3.30 10.00
CA THR A 84 -29.85 -3.20 9.03
C THR A 84 -30.32 -4.56 8.51
N ARG A 85 -29.40 -5.51 8.31
CA ARG A 85 -29.72 -6.85 7.81
C ARG A 85 -30.47 -7.68 8.84
N LYS A 86 -31.64 -8.21 8.43
CA LYS A 86 -32.46 -9.09 9.29
C LYS A 86 -32.37 -10.53 8.80
N GLN A 87 -32.22 -11.45 9.74
CA GLN A 87 -32.36 -12.90 9.57
C GLN A 87 -33.00 -13.49 10.82
N PHE A 88 -33.79 -14.56 10.68
CA PHE A 88 -34.53 -15.18 11.78
C PHE A 88 -35.41 -14.18 12.56
N GLY A 89 -35.96 -13.18 11.87
CA GLY A 89 -36.84 -12.18 12.46
C GLY A 89 -36.17 -11.02 13.21
N VAL A 90 -34.84 -11.02 13.35
CA VAL A 90 -34.07 -9.99 14.09
C VAL A 90 -32.92 -9.44 13.25
N ALA A 91 -32.39 -8.28 13.63
CA ALA A 91 -31.14 -7.78 13.05
C ALA A 91 -29.98 -8.72 13.38
N ILE A 92 -29.09 -8.99 12.42
CA ILE A 92 -27.98 -9.92 12.64
C ILE A 92 -26.98 -9.40 13.70
N ALA A 93 -26.98 -8.10 13.98
CA ALA A 93 -26.24 -7.51 15.08
C ALA A 93 -26.67 -8.01 16.48
N SER A 94 -27.85 -8.65 16.60
CA SER A 94 -28.29 -9.24 17.87
C SER A 94 -27.55 -10.54 18.21
N PHE A 95 -26.96 -11.22 17.22
CA PHE A 95 -26.23 -12.47 17.42
C PHE A 95 -24.87 -12.24 18.07
N GLN A 96 -24.69 -12.78 19.28
CA GLN A 96 -23.48 -12.59 20.08
C GLN A 96 -22.22 -13.06 19.34
N ALA A 97 -22.29 -14.18 18.61
CA ALA A 97 -21.15 -14.72 17.85
C ALA A 97 -20.61 -13.70 16.83
N LEU A 98 -21.48 -12.94 16.14
CA LEU A 98 -21.07 -11.90 15.20
C LEU A 98 -20.52 -10.67 15.93
N ARG A 99 -21.11 -10.31 17.06
CA ARG A 99 -20.62 -9.18 17.88
C ARG A 99 -19.21 -9.43 18.40
N HIS A 100 -18.88 -10.66 18.84
CA HIS A 100 -17.53 -11.03 19.26
C HIS A 100 -16.55 -10.89 18.10
N ARG A 101 -16.90 -11.35 16.90
CA ARG A 101 -16.04 -11.19 15.71
C ARG A 101 -15.75 -9.72 15.39
N VAL A 102 -16.76 -8.87 15.47
CA VAL A 102 -16.58 -7.42 15.25
C VAL A 102 -15.65 -6.82 16.32
N ALA A 103 -15.77 -7.24 17.58
CA ALA A 103 -14.89 -6.80 18.65
C ALA A 103 -13.42 -7.21 18.38
N ASP A 104 -13.19 -8.46 17.95
CA ASP A 104 -11.86 -8.95 17.58
C ASP A 104 -11.28 -8.17 16.40
N MET A 105 -12.11 -7.87 15.38
CA MET A 105 -11.70 -7.05 14.23
C MET A 105 -11.32 -5.63 14.67
N LYS A 106 -12.10 -5.02 15.60
CA LYS A 106 -11.78 -3.69 16.11
C LYS A 106 -10.46 -3.67 16.88
N MET A 107 -10.20 -4.67 17.72
CA MET A 107 -8.92 -4.79 18.42
C MET A 107 -7.76 -4.92 17.43
N SER A 108 -7.90 -5.77 16.41
CA SER A 108 -6.87 -5.95 15.38
C SER A 108 -6.59 -4.66 14.61
N LEU A 109 -7.64 -3.90 14.29
CA LEU A 109 -7.53 -2.60 13.63
C LEU A 109 -6.75 -1.59 14.49
N GLU A 110 -7.05 -1.50 15.78
CA GLU A 110 -6.34 -0.55 16.67
C GLU A 110 -4.86 -0.95 16.88
N LEU A 111 -4.56 -2.25 16.91
CA LEU A 111 -3.17 -2.73 16.91
C LEU A 111 -2.47 -2.35 15.60
N ALA A 112 -3.10 -2.58 14.46
CA ALA A 112 -2.53 -2.21 13.15
C ALA A 112 -2.31 -0.69 13.04
N ARG A 113 -3.26 0.12 13.55
CA ARG A 113 -3.15 1.58 13.61
C ARG A 113 -1.96 2.02 14.45
N SER A 114 -1.78 1.43 15.62
CA SER A 114 -0.66 1.73 16.52
C SER A 114 0.68 1.37 15.87
N MET A 115 0.76 0.23 15.19
CA MET A 115 1.96 -0.20 14.46
C MET A 115 2.26 0.69 13.25
N SER A 116 1.23 1.16 12.55
CA SER A 116 1.40 2.12 11.44
C SER A 116 1.97 3.46 11.92
N TYR A 117 1.51 3.97 13.06
CA TYR A 117 2.10 5.15 13.67
C TYR A 117 3.55 4.92 14.07
N TYR A 118 3.86 3.79 14.69
CA TYR A 118 5.24 3.44 15.06
C TYR A 118 6.17 3.38 13.84
N ALA A 119 5.70 2.82 12.72
CA ALA A 119 6.47 2.74 11.48
C ALA A 119 6.70 4.11 10.81
N SER A 120 5.96 5.15 11.22
CA SER A 120 6.06 6.51 10.66
C SER A 120 7.00 7.42 11.46
N LEU A 121 7.51 6.95 12.60
CA LEU A 121 8.44 7.67 13.49
C LEU A 121 9.90 7.38 13.12
#